data_4e47d51f4368d52a76065c144ac79061
#
_entry.id   4e47d51f4368d52a76065c144ac79061
#
_cell.length_a   1.000
_cell.length_b   1.000
_cell.length_c   1.000
_cell.angle_alpha   90.00
_cell.angle_beta   90.00
_cell.angle_gamma   90.00
#
_symmetry.space_group_name_H-M   'P 1'
#
loop_
_entity.id
_entity.type
_entity.pdbx_description
1 polymer ?
#
loop_
_entity_poly.entity_id
_entity_poly.type
_entity_poly.pdbx_seq_one_letter_code
_entity_poly.pdbx_strand_id
1 'polypeptide(L)'
;NADDYYYPDIFQDVIESFKDVDLDTNIFFGDMFHNGQTISGWRPKSLKIGAFGAHPSMFVPQAVYKKIGLYKLHYKILSDYDFMYRAFNIYNIQPIYLPKLTAFFNTGGLASRNIFRSYTEEMIIKVDNGEFIYKAFGVYLLKLCKYTLSLRWR
;
A
#
# COMPACT_ATOMS: atom_id res chain seq x y z
N ASN A 1 8.30 -9.44 1.04
CA ASN A 1 9.53 -9.45 0.24
C ASN A 1 10.59 -10.28 0.96
N ALA A 2 11.50 -10.92 0.21
CA ALA A 2 12.47 -11.84 0.78
C ALA A 2 13.61 -11.15 1.56
N ASP A 3 13.76 -9.84 1.39
CA ASP A 3 14.80 -8.99 1.96
C ASP A 3 14.28 -7.96 2.97
N ASP A 4 12.97 -7.98 3.24
CA ASP A 4 12.34 -7.17 4.28
C ASP A 4 12.26 -8.00 5.58
N TYR A 5 12.33 -7.35 6.73
CA TYR A 5 12.17 -8.00 8.03
C TYR A 5 11.41 -7.10 9.02
N TYR A 6 10.79 -7.74 9.99
CA TYR A 6 10.15 -7.06 11.11
C TYR A 6 11.16 -6.80 12.24
N TYR A 7 10.94 -5.72 12.96
CA TYR A 7 11.69 -5.47 14.19
C TYR A 7 11.34 -6.51 15.26
N PRO A 8 12.28 -6.85 16.15
CA PRO A 8 12.02 -7.75 17.28
C PRO A 8 10.82 -7.27 18.11
N ASP A 9 10.06 -8.20 18.66
CA ASP A 9 8.94 -7.99 19.57
C ASP A 9 7.73 -7.19 19.00
N ILE A 10 7.81 -6.73 17.75
CA ILE A 10 6.74 -5.94 17.15
C ILE A 10 5.39 -6.65 17.11
N PHE A 11 5.37 -7.98 16.97
CA PHE A 11 4.12 -8.75 16.96
C PHE A 11 3.38 -8.65 18.28
N GLN A 12 4.09 -8.58 19.40
CA GLN A 12 3.46 -8.41 20.71
C GLN A 12 2.80 -7.02 20.82
N ASP A 13 3.49 -5.97 20.37
CA ASP A 13 2.94 -4.62 20.30
C ASP A 13 1.72 -4.53 19.40
N VAL A 14 1.77 -5.19 18.24
CA VAL A 14 0.64 -5.24 17.30
C VAL A 14 -0.54 -5.99 17.91
N ILE A 15 -0.31 -7.15 18.56
CA ILE A 15 -1.37 -7.91 19.22
C ILE A 15 -2.01 -7.08 20.35
N GLU A 16 -1.20 -6.39 21.15
CA GLU A 16 -1.71 -5.50 22.21
C GLU A 16 -2.60 -4.39 21.63
N SER A 17 -2.20 -3.81 20.50
CA SER A 17 -2.96 -2.76 19.81
C SER A 17 -4.29 -3.27 19.23
N PHE A 18 -4.44 -4.59 19.07
CA PHE A 18 -5.67 -5.20 18.58
C PHE A 18 -6.75 -5.45 19.63
N LYS A 19 -6.41 -5.41 20.93
CA LYS A 19 -7.29 -5.88 22.01
C LYS A 19 -8.63 -5.18 22.06
N ASP A 20 -8.66 -3.86 21.77
CA ASP A 20 -9.86 -3.03 21.87
C ASP A 20 -10.38 -2.55 20.51
N VAL A 21 -9.98 -3.22 19.42
CA VAL A 21 -10.31 -2.80 18.07
C VAL A 21 -11.12 -3.87 17.33
N ASP A 22 -12.11 -3.43 16.57
CA ASP A 22 -12.87 -4.29 15.69
C ASP A 22 -11.98 -4.82 14.56
N LEU A 23 -11.68 -6.12 14.60
CA LEU A 23 -10.81 -6.80 13.65
C LEU A 23 -11.46 -7.04 12.27
N ASP A 24 -12.78 -6.88 12.16
CA ASP A 24 -13.51 -7.09 10.90
C ASP A 24 -13.48 -5.86 9.98
N THR A 25 -13.14 -4.70 10.55
CA THR A 25 -13.25 -3.42 9.87
C THR A 25 -11.96 -2.58 9.85
N ASN A 26 -10.86 -3.11 10.40
CA ASN A 26 -9.64 -2.33 10.56
C ASN A 26 -8.38 -3.02 10.00
N ILE A 27 -7.47 -2.21 9.44
CA ILE A 27 -6.10 -2.59 9.05
C ILE A 27 -5.13 -1.66 9.76
N PHE A 28 -4.03 -2.22 10.30
CA PHE A 28 -3.03 -1.44 11.03
C PHE A 28 -1.81 -1.14 10.17
N PHE A 29 -1.26 0.05 10.34
CA PHE A 29 -0.03 0.49 9.70
C PHE A 29 0.94 1.04 10.74
N GLY A 30 2.11 0.45 10.82
CA GLY A 30 3.22 0.99 11.59
C GLY A 30 4.17 1.83 10.74
N ASP A 31 5.21 2.36 11.35
CA ASP A 31 6.29 3.01 10.62
C ASP A 31 7.25 1.97 10.03
N MET A 32 7.98 2.34 9.00
CA MET A 32 9.04 1.51 8.45
C MET A 32 10.34 2.29 8.30
N PHE A 33 11.48 1.59 8.41
CA PHE A 33 12.79 2.14 8.11
C PHE A 33 13.12 1.90 6.64
N HIS A 34 13.47 2.96 5.93
CA HIS A 34 13.76 2.92 4.51
C HIS A 34 14.80 3.98 4.13
N ASN A 35 15.86 3.58 3.43
CA ASN A 35 16.92 4.51 2.98
C ASN A 35 17.50 5.39 4.09
N GLY A 36 17.77 4.83 5.27
CA GLY A 36 18.36 5.59 6.37
C GLY A 36 17.39 6.47 7.15
N GLN A 37 16.10 6.41 6.85
CA GLN A 37 15.07 7.24 7.49
C GLN A 37 13.87 6.41 7.93
N THR A 38 13.24 6.83 9.03
CA THR A 38 11.93 6.33 9.42
C THR A 38 10.86 7.06 8.62
N ILE A 39 10.01 6.32 7.95
CA ILE A 39 8.86 6.83 7.21
C ILE A 39 7.57 6.30 7.82
N SER A 40 6.57 7.18 7.90
CA SER A 40 5.23 6.76 8.33
C SER A 40 4.65 5.73 7.37
N GLY A 41 4.20 4.62 7.91
CA GLY A 41 3.53 3.56 7.15
C GLY A 41 2.16 3.96 6.63
N TRP A 42 1.55 4.98 7.22
CA TRP A 42 0.25 5.47 6.82
C TRP A 42 0.31 6.90 6.25
N ARG A 43 -0.28 7.10 5.07
CA ARG A 43 -0.31 8.38 4.35
C ARG A 43 -1.70 8.71 3.84
N PRO A 44 -2.61 9.23 4.68
CA PRO A 44 -4.03 9.42 4.33
C PRO A 44 -4.26 10.34 3.12
N LYS A 45 -3.38 11.29 2.85
CA LYS A 45 -3.51 12.23 1.71
C LYS A 45 -3.26 11.59 0.36
N SER A 46 -2.69 10.39 0.29
CA SER A 46 -2.36 9.71 -0.97
C SER A 46 -3.44 8.77 -1.50
N LEU A 47 -4.54 8.57 -0.76
CA LEU A 47 -5.65 7.67 -1.11
C LEU A 47 -6.22 7.88 -2.53
N LYS A 48 -6.24 9.11 -3.01
CA LYS A 48 -6.80 9.44 -4.35
C LYS A 48 -5.78 9.36 -5.49
N ILE A 49 -4.48 9.39 -5.20
CA ILE A 49 -3.44 9.60 -6.22
C ILE A 49 -2.39 8.48 -6.25
N GLY A 50 -2.39 7.55 -5.30
CA GLY A 50 -1.37 6.51 -5.25
C GLY A 50 -1.37 5.66 -3.99
N ALA A 51 -0.21 5.24 -3.52
CA ALA A 51 -0.05 4.30 -2.41
C ALA A 51 -0.77 4.74 -1.13
N PHE A 52 -1.60 3.86 -0.61
CA PHE A 52 -2.37 4.07 0.61
C PHE A 52 -1.51 4.02 1.87
N GLY A 53 -0.46 3.24 1.84
CA GLY A 53 0.45 3.05 2.95
C GLY A 53 1.66 2.21 2.54
N ALA A 54 2.56 2.00 3.49
CA ALA A 54 3.71 1.14 3.31
C ALA A 54 3.31 -0.33 3.53
N HIS A 55 3.18 -1.09 2.46
CA HIS A 55 2.81 -2.50 2.51
C HIS A 55 3.65 -3.32 3.53
N PRO A 56 4.99 -3.14 3.63
CA PRO A 56 5.79 -3.91 4.60
C PRO A 56 5.43 -3.66 6.07
N SER A 57 4.81 -2.52 6.38
CA SER A 57 4.38 -2.16 7.73
C SER A 57 2.88 -2.36 7.98
N MET A 58 2.19 -3.05 7.06
CA MET A 58 0.76 -3.30 7.12
C MET A 58 0.45 -4.63 7.82
N PHE A 59 -0.42 -4.59 8.83
CA PHE A 59 -0.91 -5.77 9.55
C PHE A 59 -2.41 -5.91 9.30
N VAL A 60 -2.78 -7.03 8.71
CA VAL A 60 -4.14 -7.31 8.25
C VAL A 60 -4.74 -8.44 9.07
N PRO A 61 -5.84 -8.21 9.81
CA PRO A 61 -6.55 -9.27 10.49
C PRO A 61 -7.10 -10.32 9.53
N GLN A 62 -7.16 -11.57 9.96
CA GLN A 62 -7.71 -12.66 9.14
C GLN A 62 -9.16 -12.41 8.71
N ALA A 63 -9.95 -11.77 9.55
CA ALA A 63 -11.33 -11.41 9.25
C ALA A 63 -11.45 -10.48 8.04
N VAL A 64 -10.54 -9.52 7.90
CA VAL A 64 -10.48 -8.65 6.72
C VAL A 64 -10.21 -9.46 5.45
N TYR A 65 -9.27 -10.41 5.46
CA TYR A 65 -9.05 -11.30 4.32
C TYR A 65 -10.29 -12.13 3.96
N LYS A 66 -11.02 -12.64 4.96
CA LYS A 66 -12.27 -13.37 4.72
C LYS A 66 -13.33 -12.47 4.07
N LYS A 67 -13.38 -11.20 4.45
CA LYS A 67 -14.35 -10.22 3.95
C LYS A 67 -14.06 -9.74 2.54
N ILE A 68 -12.81 -9.40 2.23
CA ILE A 68 -12.42 -8.74 0.97
C ILE A 68 -11.72 -9.66 -0.02
N GLY A 69 -11.38 -10.90 0.37
CA GLY A 69 -10.60 -11.85 -0.41
C GLY A 69 -9.08 -11.61 -0.33
N LEU A 70 -8.34 -12.50 -0.96
CA LEU A 70 -6.88 -12.50 -0.98
C LEU A 70 -6.32 -11.54 -2.04
N TYR A 71 -4.98 -11.49 -2.11
CA TYR A 71 -4.26 -10.80 -3.18
C TYR A 71 -4.56 -11.41 -4.54
N LYS A 72 -4.81 -10.57 -5.55
CA LYS A 72 -5.04 -10.99 -6.94
C LYS A 72 -3.70 -11.22 -7.65
N LEU A 73 -3.38 -12.47 -7.96
CA LEU A 73 -2.06 -12.87 -8.47
C LEU A 73 -1.80 -12.46 -9.94
N HIS A 74 -2.80 -11.98 -10.66
CA HIS A 74 -2.62 -11.50 -12.03
C HIS A 74 -1.96 -10.11 -12.07
N TYR A 75 -2.07 -9.29 -11.03
CA TYR A 75 -1.28 -8.09 -10.87
C TYR A 75 0.12 -8.47 -10.39
N LYS A 76 1.13 -8.23 -11.22
CA LYS A 76 2.49 -8.73 -10.99
C LYS A 76 3.34 -7.81 -10.10
N ILE A 77 2.98 -6.54 -10.03
CA ILE A 77 3.74 -5.51 -9.30
C ILE A 77 2.91 -4.92 -8.17
N LEU A 78 1.63 -4.66 -8.40
CA LEU A 78 0.76 -3.88 -7.51
C LEU A 78 -0.41 -4.69 -6.93
N SER A 79 -0.23 -5.99 -6.67
CA SER A 79 -1.26 -6.80 -6.01
C SER A 79 -1.58 -6.32 -4.59
N ASP A 80 -0.61 -5.77 -3.88
CA ASP A 80 -0.77 -5.10 -2.59
C ASP A 80 -1.60 -3.81 -2.71
N TYR A 81 -1.37 -3.04 -3.76
CA TYR A 81 -2.18 -1.86 -4.06
C TYR A 81 -3.64 -2.22 -4.36
N ASP A 82 -3.90 -3.27 -5.17
CA ASP A 82 -5.26 -3.75 -5.42
C ASP A 82 -5.96 -4.15 -4.11
N PHE A 83 -5.25 -4.87 -3.24
CA PHE A 83 -5.79 -5.27 -1.94
C PHE A 83 -6.18 -4.05 -1.10
N MET A 84 -5.28 -3.07 -0.96
CA MET A 84 -5.55 -1.84 -0.22
C MET A 84 -6.67 -1.01 -0.88
N TYR A 85 -6.70 -0.94 -2.23
CA TYR A 85 -7.75 -0.23 -2.96
C TYR A 85 -9.13 -0.82 -2.65
N ARG A 86 -9.29 -2.15 -2.72
CA ARG A 86 -10.53 -2.83 -2.33
C ARG A 86 -10.88 -2.57 -0.87
N ALA A 87 -9.92 -2.76 0.03
CA ALA A 87 -10.14 -2.57 1.45
C ALA A 87 -10.72 -1.18 1.76
N PHE A 88 -10.08 -0.12 1.29
CA PHE A 88 -10.42 1.24 1.69
C PHE A 88 -11.53 1.88 0.86
N ASN A 89 -11.59 1.60 -0.45
CA ASN A 89 -12.56 2.28 -1.32
C ASN A 89 -13.83 1.48 -1.59
N ILE A 90 -13.80 0.15 -1.44
CA ILE A 90 -14.96 -0.70 -1.72
C ILE A 90 -15.57 -1.23 -0.44
N TYR A 91 -14.75 -1.76 0.45
CA TYR A 91 -15.23 -2.40 1.68
C TYR A 91 -15.21 -1.47 2.91
N ASN A 92 -14.78 -0.22 2.73
CA ASN A 92 -14.74 0.81 3.76
C ASN A 92 -14.00 0.36 5.05
N ILE A 93 -12.95 -0.44 4.88
CA ILE A 93 -12.05 -0.83 5.97
C ILE A 93 -11.33 0.43 6.45
N GLN A 94 -11.15 0.57 7.76
CA GLN A 94 -10.53 1.76 8.34
C GLN A 94 -9.05 1.50 8.63
N PRO A 95 -8.17 2.42 8.27
CA PRO A 95 -6.76 2.33 8.65
C PRO A 95 -6.57 2.82 10.09
N ILE A 96 -5.80 2.06 10.87
CA ILE A 96 -5.34 2.48 12.18
C ILE A 96 -3.83 2.66 12.12
N TYR A 97 -3.36 3.82 12.53
CA TYR A 97 -1.94 4.11 12.60
C TYR A 97 -1.37 3.74 13.96
N LEU A 98 -0.36 2.89 13.94
CA LEU A 98 0.45 2.51 15.10
C LEU A 98 1.79 3.28 15.02
N PRO A 99 2.06 4.27 15.88
CA PRO A 99 3.28 5.08 15.83
C PRO A 99 4.48 4.30 16.40
N LYS A 100 4.78 3.15 15.79
CA LYS A 100 5.91 2.28 16.13
C LYS A 100 6.63 1.84 14.86
N LEU A 101 7.95 1.76 14.96
CA LEU A 101 8.79 1.23 13.89
C LEU A 101 8.59 -0.30 13.82
N THR A 102 7.96 -0.76 12.75
CA THR A 102 7.50 -2.15 12.61
C THR A 102 8.35 -2.96 11.65
N ALA A 103 8.81 -2.34 10.57
CA ALA A 103 9.47 -3.06 9.49
C ALA A 103 10.69 -2.33 8.94
N PHE A 104 11.65 -3.10 8.47
CA PHE A 104 12.76 -2.64 7.66
C PHE A 104 12.47 -2.99 6.19
N PHE A 105 12.50 -1.97 5.33
CA PHE A 105 12.23 -2.12 3.91
C PHE A 105 13.49 -1.85 3.09
N ASN A 106 13.88 -2.83 2.28
CA ASN A 106 15.03 -2.72 1.40
C ASN A 106 14.67 -2.07 0.06
N THR A 107 15.60 -1.34 -0.53
CA THR A 107 15.39 -0.63 -1.80
C THR A 107 15.53 -1.53 -3.02
N GLY A 108 14.95 -1.10 -4.15
CA GLY A 108 15.18 -1.76 -5.44
C GLY A 108 14.16 -2.82 -5.82
N GLY A 109 12.97 -2.78 -5.22
CA GLY A 109 11.85 -3.66 -5.57
C GLY A 109 11.37 -3.52 -7.02
N LEU A 110 10.55 -4.47 -7.47
CA LEU A 110 10.03 -4.56 -8.85
C LEU A 110 9.31 -3.29 -9.29
N ALA A 111 8.60 -2.63 -8.40
CA ALA A 111 7.83 -1.42 -8.71
C ALA A 111 8.73 -0.24 -9.13
N SER A 112 9.87 -0.05 -8.45
CA SER A 112 10.82 1.02 -8.77
C SER A 112 11.59 0.76 -10.09
N ARG A 113 11.79 -0.51 -10.43
CA ARG A 113 12.48 -0.91 -11.69
C ARG A 113 11.56 -0.87 -12.90
N ASN A 114 10.24 -0.94 -12.72
CA ASN A 114 9.25 -1.06 -13.79
C ASN A 114 8.15 0.01 -13.67
N ILE A 115 8.55 1.28 -13.63
CA ILE A 115 7.64 2.41 -13.34
C ILE A 115 6.44 2.47 -14.29
N PHE A 116 6.68 2.32 -15.63
CA PHE A 116 5.58 2.34 -16.60
C PHE A 116 4.58 1.23 -16.37
N ARG A 117 5.06 0.01 -16.07
CA ARG A 117 4.19 -1.12 -15.78
C ARG A 117 3.42 -0.90 -14.47
N SER A 118 4.07 -0.34 -13.45
CA SER A 118 3.40 0.00 -12.19
C SER A 118 2.26 0.99 -12.42
N TYR A 119 2.48 2.05 -13.21
CA TYR A 119 1.43 3.02 -13.53
C TYR A 119 0.29 2.40 -14.35
N THR A 120 0.62 1.51 -15.29
CA THR A 120 -0.38 0.78 -16.08
C THR A 120 -1.20 -0.17 -15.19
N GLU A 121 -0.55 -0.96 -14.32
CA GLU A 121 -1.27 -1.82 -13.38
C GLU A 121 -2.16 -1.01 -12.44
N GLU A 122 -1.69 0.14 -11.93
CA GLU A 122 -2.52 1.02 -11.09
C GLU A 122 -3.78 1.51 -11.82
N MET A 123 -3.64 1.93 -13.08
CA MET A 123 -4.77 2.34 -13.90
C MET A 123 -5.77 1.20 -14.09
N ILE A 124 -5.28 0.00 -14.43
CA ILE A 124 -6.12 -1.19 -14.61
C ILE A 124 -6.84 -1.54 -13.31
N ILE A 125 -6.13 -1.57 -12.18
CA ILE A 125 -6.71 -1.85 -10.86
C ILE A 125 -7.87 -0.90 -10.55
N LYS A 126 -7.72 0.39 -10.80
CA LYS A 126 -8.78 1.36 -10.58
C LYS A 126 -10.01 1.09 -11.43
N VAL A 127 -9.81 0.80 -12.71
CA VAL A 127 -10.91 0.49 -13.65
C VAL A 127 -11.60 -0.83 -13.27
N ASP A 128 -10.83 -1.87 -12.98
CA ASP A 128 -11.36 -3.19 -12.56
C ASP A 128 -12.15 -3.12 -11.25
N ASN A 129 -11.88 -2.12 -10.42
CA ASN A 129 -12.57 -1.85 -9.18
C ASN A 129 -13.63 -0.73 -9.29
N GLY A 130 -14.06 -0.39 -10.51
CA GLY A 130 -15.23 0.45 -10.78
C GLY A 130 -14.94 1.95 -10.91
N GLU A 131 -13.67 2.38 -10.94
CA GLU A 131 -13.37 3.78 -11.25
C GLU A 131 -13.57 4.06 -12.75
N PHE A 132 -14.08 5.23 -13.09
CA PHE A 132 -14.27 5.62 -14.49
C PHE A 132 -12.92 5.69 -15.24
N ILE A 133 -12.86 5.05 -16.40
CA ILE A 133 -11.64 4.92 -17.20
C ILE A 133 -10.98 6.28 -17.49
N TYR A 134 -11.75 7.32 -17.76
CA TYR A 134 -11.20 8.66 -18.04
C TYR A 134 -10.50 9.28 -16.83
N LYS A 135 -10.97 9.00 -15.60
CA LYS A 135 -10.33 9.44 -14.36
C LYS A 135 -9.02 8.67 -14.11
N ALA A 136 -9.08 7.35 -14.22
CA ALA A 136 -7.91 6.49 -14.04
C ALA A 136 -6.82 6.84 -15.08
N PHE A 137 -7.21 7.05 -16.33
CA PHE A 137 -6.30 7.46 -17.42
C PHE A 137 -5.73 8.86 -17.21
N GLY A 138 -6.51 9.81 -16.72
CA GLY A 138 -6.01 11.16 -16.38
C GLY A 138 -4.91 11.11 -15.32
N VAL A 139 -5.09 10.32 -14.24
CA VAL A 139 -4.07 10.11 -13.21
C VAL A 139 -2.82 9.44 -13.81
N TYR A 140 -2.99 8.45 -14.67
CA TYR A 140 -1.89 7.79 -15.38
C TYR A 140 -1.05 8.80 -16.20
N LEU A 141 -1.69 9.63 -17.00
CA LEU A 141 -1.00 10.67 -17.78
C LEU A 141 -0.25 11.67 -16.89
N LEU A 142 -0.87 12.13 -15.81
CA LEU A 142 -0.22 13.04 -14.87
C LEU A 142 1.05 12.43 -14.25
N LYS A 143 1.02 11.14 -13.90
CA LYS A 143 2.18 10.43 -13.38
C LYS A 143 3.28 10.28 -14.41
N LEU A 144 2.94 9.97 -15.67
CA LEU A 144 3.89 9.91 -16.77
C LEU A 144 4.55 11.27 -17.01
N CYS A 145 3.78 12.35 -17.08
CA CYS A 145 4.32 13.69 -17.23
C CYS A 145 5.29 14.08 -16.11
N LYS A 146 4.91 13.81 -14.86
CA LYS A 146 5.81 14.06 -13.71
C LYS A 146 7.09 13.24 -13.79
N TYR A 147 7.00 11.98 -14.17
CA TYR A 147 8.17 11.13 -14.31
C TYR A 147 9.12 11.63 -15.41
N THR A 148 8.60 11.95 -16.59
CA THR A 148 9.41 12.46 -17.72
C THR A 148 10.06 13.82 -17.41
N LEU A 149 9.35 14.70 -16.70
CA LEU A 149 9.91 15.97 -16.23
C LEU A 149 11.02 15.73 -15.19
N SER A 150 10.85 14.77 -14.28
CA SER A 150 11.88 14.47 -13.28
C SER A 150 13.18 13.92 -13.87
N LEU A 151 13.12 13.27 -15.05
CA LEU A 151 14.30 12.79 -15.78
C LEU A 151 15.07 13.91 -16.48
N ARG A 152 14.41 15.01 -16.82
CA ARG A 152 15.03 16.17 -17.47
C ARG A 152 15.90 17.02 -16.54
N TRP A 153 15.71 16.87 -15.23
CA TRP A 153 16.39 17.67 -14.20
C TRP A 153 17.39 16.84 -13.38
N ARG A 154 17.71 15.62 -13.79
CA ARG A 154 18.78 14.77 -13.28
C ARG A 154 19.94 14.70 -14.25
#